data_518b9b23c69c062c093ac44d7b080835
#
_entry.id   518b9b23c69c062c093ac44d7b080835
#
_cell.length_a   1.000
_cell.length_b   1.000
_cell.length_c   1.000
_cell.angle_alpha   90.00
_cell.angle_beta   90.00
_cell.angle_gamma   90.00
#
_symmetry.space_group_name_H-M   'P 1'
#
loop_
_entity.id
_entity.type
_entity.pdbx_description
1 polymer ?
#
loop_
_entity_poly.entity_id
_entity_poly.type
_entity_poly.pdbx_seq_one_letter_code
_entity_poly.pdbx_strand_id
1 'polypeptide(L)' 'MKRVFTKEAVAGSVLARDVYGFGDVLILKKGIVLTAENIYSLIMKNIDWIDIE' A
#
# COMPACT_ATOMS: atom_id res chain seq x y z
N MET A 1 -13.48 -1.53 4.00
CA MET A 1 -12.19 -2.00 3.48
C MET A 1 -12.37 -2.51 2.07
N LYS A 2 -11.48 -2.14 1.17
CA LYS A 2 -11.58 -2.61 -0.20
C LYS A 2 -10.19 -2.84 -0.77
N ARG A 3 -10.07 -3.86 -1.62
CA ARG A 3 -8.81 -4.21 -2.26
C ARG A 3 -8.69 -3.50 -3.61
N VAL A 4 -7.53 -2.89 -3.84
CA VAL A 4 -7.27 -2.20 -5.10
C VAL A 4 -5.91 -2.62 -5.61
N PHE A 5 -5.72 -2.56 -6.93
CA PHE A 5 -4.38 -2.73 -7.48
C PHE A 5 -3.54 -1.52 -7.07
N THR A 6 -2.30 -1.78 -6.68
CA THR A 6 -1.40 -0.73 -6.22
C THR A 6 -1.24 0.37 -7.28
N LYS A 7 -1.10 -0.04 -8.55
CA LYS A 7 -0.93 0.93 -9.63
C LYS A 7 -2.15 1.81 -9.88
N GLU A 8 -3.30 1.43 -9.31
CA GLU A 8 -4.53 2.22 -9.44
C GLU A 8 -4.87 2.94 -8.15
N ALA A 9 -4.06 2.79 -7.12
CA ALA A 9 -4.31 3.45 -5.85
C ALA A 9 -4.15 4.96 -5.98
N VAL A 10 -4.93 5.69 -5.19
CA VAL A 10 -4.95 7.15 -5.23
C VAL A 10 -4.34 7.70 -3.96
N ALA A 11 -3.45 8.68 -4.10
CA ALA A 11 -2.88 9.36 -2.94
C ALA A 11 -4.02 9.98 -2.11
N GLY A 12 -3.90 9.87 -0.79
CA GLY A 12 -4.96 10.30 0.12
C GLY A 12 -5.80 9.17 0.66
N SER A 13 -5.73 7.99 0.04
CA SER A 13 -6.40 6.80 0.58
C SER A 13 -5.75 6.36 1.88
N VAL A 14 -6.54 5.80 2.78
CA VAL A 14 -6.03 5.30 4.06
C VAL A 14 -5.81 3.80 3.96
N LEU A 15 -4.62 3.36 4.33
CA LEU A 15 -4.27 1.94 4.27
C LEU A 15 -5.04 1.18 5.34
N ALA A 16 -5.73 0.10 4.95
CA ALA A 16 -6.57 -0.67 5.86
C ALA A 16 -5.87 -1.86 6.51
N ARG A 17 -4.77 -2.32 5.92
CA ARG A 17 -3.98 -3.43 6.46
C ARG A 17 -2.51 -3.15 6.30
N ASP A 18 -1.71 -3.73 7.21
CA ASP A 18 -0.25 -3.67 7.09
C ASP A 18 0.18 -4.27 5.76
N VAL A 19 1.21 -3.68 5.16
CA VAL A 19 1.80 -4.19 3.93
C VAL A 19 3.18 -4.75 4.24
N TYR A 20 3.39 -6.01 3.89
CA TYR A 20 4.66 -6.68 4.08
C TYR A 20 5.32 -6.95 2.74
N GLY A 21 6.63 -6.82 2.72
CA GLY A 21 7.41 -7.09 1.52
C GLY A 21 8.08 -8.45 1.60
N PHE A 22 9.09 -8.62 0.77
CA PHE A 22 9.87 -9.85 0.72
C PHE A 22 10.49 -10.14 2.10
N GLY A 23 10.39 -11.39 2.53
CA GLY A 23 10.91 -11.80 3.82
C GLY A 23 10.08 -11.34 5.02
N ASP A 24 8.80 -11.02 4.78
CA ASP A 24 7.88 -10.56 5.82
C ASP A 24 8.32 -9.28 6.52
N VAL A 25 9.06 -8.43 5.79
CA VAL A 25 9.46 -7.13 6.32
C VAL A 25 8.30 -6.16 6.18
N LEU A 26 7.93 -5.51 7.29
CA LEU A 26 6.86 -4.51 7.28
C LEU A 26 7.31 -3.30 6.47
N ILE A 27 6.54 -2.96 5.46
CA ILE A 27 6.81 -1.79 4.60
C ILE A 27 5.99 -0.59 5.07
N LEU A 28 4.70 -0.77 5.23
CA LEU A 28 3.78 0.29 5.65
C LEU A 28 2.77 -0.28 6.63
N LYS A 29 2.40 0.52 7.63
CA LYS A 29 1.43 0.12 8.63
C LYS A 29 0.03 0.58 8.26
N LYS A 30 -0.96 -0.19 8.68
CA LYS A 30 -2.36 0.21 8.50
C LYS A 30 -2.60 1.55 9.19
N GLY A 31 -3.53 2.31 8.64
CA GLY A 31 -3.92 3.60 9.18
C GLY A 31 -3.18 4.80 8.60
N ILE A 32 -2.09 4.58 7.87
CA ILE A 32 -1.40 5.72 7.26
C ILE A 32 -2.18 6.22 6.06
N VAL A 33 -2.03 7.51 5.79
CA VAL A 33 -2.57 8.13 4.59
C VAL A 33 -1.51 7.98 3.50
N LEU A 34 -1.86 7.30 2.42
CA LEU A 34 -0.93 7.02 1.34
C LEU A 34 -0.56 8.29 0.58
N THR A 35 0.73 8.44 0.32
CA THR A 35 1.24 9.50 -0.54
C THR A 35 1.59 8.91 -1.90
N ALA A 36 1.79 9.77 -2.90
CA ALA A 36 2.25 9.31 -4.20
C ALA A 36 3.57 8.55 -4.08
N GLU A 37 4.47 9.00 -3.20
CA GLU A 37 5.73 8.33 -2.96
C GLU A 37 5.55 6.94 -2.36
N ASN A 38 4.60 6.79 -1.43
CA ASN A 38 4.28 5.49 -0.86
C ASN A 38 3.83 4.53 -1.95
N ILE A 39 2.92 4.99 -2.80
CA ILE A 39 2.37 4.15 -3.88
C ILE A 39 3.47 3.74 -4.84
N TYR A 40 4.30 4.68 -5.24
CA TYR A 40 5.42 4.39 -6.15
C TYR A 40 6.36 3.35 -5.53
N SER A 41 6.69 3.52 -4.24
CA SER A 41 7.56 2.59 -3.53
C SER A 41 6.97 1.17 -3.51
N LEU A 42 5.66 1.06 -3.28
CA LEU A 42 4.99 -0.24 -3.28
C LEU A 42 5.05 -0.89 -4.67
N ILE A 43 4.85 -0.11 -5.72
CA ILE A 43 4.94 -0.61 -7.09
C ILE A 43 6.35 -1.13 -7.36
N MET A 44 7.36 -0.38 -6.95
CA MET A 44 8.76 -0.76 -7.17
C MET A 44 9.16 -2.01 -6.38
N LYS A 45 8.45 -2.30 -5.29
CA LYS A 45 8.67 -3.49 -4.48
C LYS A 45 7.80 -4.66 -4.92
N ASN A 46 7.13 -4.54 -6.06
CA ASN A 46 6.28 -5.58 -6.64
C ASN A 46 5.10 -5.98 -5.76
N ILE A 47 4.57 -5.00 -5.02
CA ILE A 47 3.32 -5.19 -4.28
C ILE A 47 2.18 -4.90 -5.24
N ASP A 48 1.49 -5.92 -5.70
CA ASP A 48 0.51 -5.79 -6.77
C ASP A 48 -0.82 -5.18 -6.32
N TRP A 49 -1.21 -5.41 -5.07
CA TRP A 49 -2.49 -4.92 -4.55
C TRP A 49 -2.37 -4.61 -3.05
N ILE A 50 -3.26 -3.77 -2.59
CA ILE A 50 -3.32 -3.36 -1.18
C ILE A 50 -4.78 -3.24 -0.77
N ASP A 51 -5.02 -3.21 0.54
CA ASP A 51 -6.36 -2.99 1.09
C ASP A 51 -6.42 -1.57 1.63
N ILE A 52 -7.47 -0.83 1.26
CA ILE A 52 -7.69 0.55 1.73
C ILE A 52 -9.04 0.64 2.41
N GLU A 53 -9.22 1.69 3.20
CA GLU A 53 -10.47 1.96 3.92
C GLU A 53 -11.63 2.22 2.97
#